data_d3859be68165add6d23d43a9763d1a69
#
_entry.id   d3859be68165add6d23d43a9763d1a69
#
_cell.length_a   1.000
_cell.length_b   1.000
_cell.length_c   1.000
_cell.angle_alpha   90.00
_cell.angle_beta   90.00
_cell.angle_gamma   90.00
#
_symmetry.space_group_name_H-M   'P 1'
#
loop_
_entity.id
_entity.type
_entity.pdbx_description
1 polymer ?
#
loop_
_entity_poly.entity_id
_entity_poly.type
_entity_poly.pdbx_seq_one_letter_code
_entity_poly.pdbx_strand_id
1 'polypeptide(L)'
;REVMEAEGASSEVRQEAAAQYLELGRRAALESQAEALVKARGFSDVIVHLADGSAQVVVKARSLSQQQVAQIIDTVSRITGVRATAITVMARGD
;
A
#
# COMPACT_ATOMS: atom_id res chain seq x y z
N ARG A 1 -5.93 19.81 -4.06
CA ARG A 1 -5.67 20.89 -3.13
C ARG A 1 -6.13 22.25 -3.63
N GLU A 2 -5.84 22.58 -4.86
CA GLU A 2 -6.32 23.84 -5.44
C GLU A 2 -7.85 23.94 -5.41
N VAL A 3 -8.53 22.82 -5.56
CA VAL A 3 -9.99 22.78 -5.48
C VAL A 3 -10.46 23.20 -4.09
N MET A 4 -9.75 22.82 -3.04
CA MET A 4 -10.10 23.17 -1.67
C MET A 4 -9.92 24.65 -1.39
N GLU A 5 -8.98 25.30 -2.07
CA GLU A 5 -8.65 26.70 -1.89
C GLU A 5 -9.31 27.61 -2.91
N ALA A 6 -9.91 27.02 -3.96
CA ALA A 6 -10.51 27.80 -5.03
C ALA A 6 -11.69 28.61 -4.53
N GLU A 7 -11.70 29.87 -4.87
CA GLU A 7 -12.80 30.76 -4.59
C GLU A 7 -14.02 30.29 -5.38
N GLY A 8 -15.16 30.19 -4.70
CA GLY A 8 -16.40 29.73 -5.31
C GLY A 8 -16.59 28.22 -5.34
N ALA A 9 -15.62 27.44 -4.86
CA ALA A 9 -15.79 26.02 -4.74
C ALA A 9 -16.88 25.71 -3.72
N SER A 10 -17.78 24.79 -4.05
CA SER A 10 -18.87 24.43 -3.14
C SER A 10 -18.33 23.69 -1.92
N SER A 11 -19.11 23.74 -0.84
CA SER A 11 -18.79 23.00 0.39
C SER A 11 -18.65 21.50 0.12
N GLU A 12 -19.52 20.95 -0.73
CA GLU A 12 -19.49 19.54 -1.09
C GLU A 12 -18.18 19.19 -1.82
N VAL A 13 -17.75 20.03 -2.77
CA VAL A 13 -16.51 19.80 -3.52
C VAL A 13 -15.32 19.85 -2.58
N ARG A 14 -15.30 20.80 -1.65
CA ARG A 14 -14.22 20.91 -0.67
C ARG A 14 -14.16 19.70 0.24
N GLN A 15 -15.31 19.22 0.69
CA GLN A 15 -15.37 18.03 1.55
C GLN A 15 -14.89 16.79 0.81
N GLU A 16 -15.25 16.66 -0.45
CA GLU A 16 -14.83 15.53 -1.26
C GLU A 16 -13.30 15.56 -1.48
N ALA A 17 -12.75 16.73 -1.79
CA ALA A 17 -11.32 16.88 -1.96
C ALA A 17 -10.57 16.55 -0.66
N ALA A 18 -11.08 17.00 0.48
CA ALA A 18 -10.47 16.69 1.78
C ALA A 18 -10.51 15.18 2.06
N ALA A 19 -11.62 14.53 1.74
CA ALA A 19 -11.74 13.08 1.93
C ALA A 19 -10.73 12.32 1.08
N GLN A 20 -10.50 12.77 -0.16
CA GLN A 20 -9.51 12.15 -1.03
C GLN A 20 -8.09 12.33 -0.48
N TYR A 21 -7.77 13.50 0.04
CA TYR A 21 -6.49 13.75 0.68
C TYR A 21 -6.25 12.81 1.86
N LEU A 22 -7.27 12.65 2.71
CA LEU A 22 -7.17 11.76 3.86
C LEU A 22 -6.95 10.31 3.42
N GLU A 23 -7.64 9.89 2.37
CA GLU A 23 -7.50 8.53 1.86
C GLU A 23 -6.10 8.27 1.32
N LEU A 24 -5.53 9.21 0.56
CA LEU A 24 -4.17 9.08 0.05
C LEU A 24 -3.15 9.01 1.19
N GLY A 25 -3.33 9.82 2.23
CA GLY A 25 -2.48 9.79 3.40
C GLY A 25 -2.58 8.47 4.15
N ARG A 26 -3.79 7.93 4.27
CA ARG A 26 -4.00 6.63 4.92
C ARG A 26 -3.31 5.52 4.13
N ARG A 27 -3.43 5.52 2.80
CA ARG A 27 -2.76 4.52 1.97
C ARG A 27 -1.25 4.60 2.14
N ALA A 28 -0.69 5.80 2.09
CA ALA A 28 0.74 6.00 2.25
C ALA A 28 1.24 5.48 3.61
N ALA A 29 0.50 5.74 4.66
CA ALA A 29 0.85 5.25 6.00
C ALA A 29 0.83 3.72 6.07
N LEU A 30 -0.20 3.09 5.49
CA LEU A 30 -0.31 1.64 5.48
C LEU A 30 0.78 0.99 4.63
N GLU A 31 1.10 1.61 3.47
CA GLU A 31 2.20 1.14 2.63
C GLU A 31 3.51 1.14 3.40
N SER A 32 3.81 2.23 4.10
CA SER A 32 5.04 2.33 4.88
C SER A 32 5.08 1.30 6.01
N GLN A 33 3.97 1.10 6.72
CA GLN A 33 3.90 0.11 7.78
C GLN A 33 4.12 -1.30 7.24
N ALA A 34 3.46 -1.63 6.14
CA ALA A 34 3.59 -2.95 5.52
C ALA A 34 5.02 -3.19 5.06
N GLU A 35 5.64 -2.20 4.40
CA GLU A 35 7.02 -2.29 3.95
C GLU A 35 7.97 -2.55 5.11
N ALA A 36 7.80 -1.81 6.22
CA ALA A 36 8.67 -1.97 7.38
C ALA A 36 8.55 -3.38 7.97
N LEU A 37 7.33 -3.91 8.05
CA LEU A 37 7.12 -5.24 8.62
C LEU A 37 7.64 -6.35 7.72
N VAL A 38 7.49 -6.21 6.41
CA VAL A 38 8.07 -7.18 5.48
C VAL A 38 9.59 -7.14 5.55
N LYS A 39 10.18 -5.94 5.59
CA LYS A 39 11.64 -5.81 5.75
C LYS A 39 12.13 -6.47 7.03
N ALA A 40 11.36 -6.36 8.11
CA ALA A 40 11.74 -6.97 9.38
C ALA A 40 11.82 -8.49 9.31
N ARG A 41 11.27 -9.10 8.27
CA ARG A 41 11.36 -10.53 8.03
C ARG A 41 12.64 -10.94 7.31
N GLY A 42 13.50 -9.99 6.97
CA GLY A 42 14.82 -10.28 6.39
C GLY A 42 15.00 -9.85 4.94
N PHE A 43 14.07 -9.07 4.40
CA PHE A 43 14.20 -8.57 3.03
C PHE A 43 14.82 -7.18 3.05
N SER A 44 15.79 -6.94 2.15
CA SER A 44 16.55 -5.70 2.16
C SER A 44 15.79 -4.51 1.58
N ASP A 45 14.87 -4.77 0.67
CA ASP A 45 14.12 -3.71 0.03
C ASP A 45 12.76 -4.21 -0.38
N VAL A 46 11.72 -3.41 -0.10
CA VAL A 46 10.33 -3.80 -0.33
C VAL A 46 9.54 -2.55 -0.71
N ILE A 47 8.71 -2.68 -1.72
CA ILE A 47 7.74 -1.66 -2.08
C ILE A 47 6.35 -2.27 -1.99
N VAL A 48 5.45 -1.58 -1.30
CA VAL A 48 4.04 -1.95 -1.25
C VAL A 48 3.23 -0.82 -1.87
N HIS A 49 2.42 -1.16 -2.86
CA HIS A 49 1.53 -0.21 -3.52
C HIS A 49 0.09 -0.65 -3.32
N LEU A 50 -0.70 0.22 -2.73
CA LEU A 50 -2.13 -0.02 -2.51
C LEU A 50 -2.93 0.66 -3.60
N ALA A 51 -3.93 -0.05 -4.10
CA ALA A 51 -4.96 0.48 -4.97
C ALA A 51 -6.31 0.08 -4.39
N ASP A 52 -7.39 0.45 -5.05
CA ASP A 52 -8.72 0.12 -4.54
C ASP A 52 -8.89 -1.40 -4.49
N GLY A 53 -8.95 -1.92 -3.27
CA GLY A 53 -9.20 -3.33 -3.03
C GLY A 53 -8.07 -4.28 -3.39
N SER A 54 -6.89 -3.77 -3.74
CA SER A 54 -5.77 -4.62 -4.12
C SER A 54 -4.44 -4.06 -3.60
N ALA A 55 -3.42 -4.90 -3.60
CA ALA A 55 -2.08 -4.50 -3.23
C ALA A 55 -1.06 -5.21 -4.11
N GLN A 56 0.00 -4.50 -4.46
CA GLN A 56 1.14 -5.05 -5.17
C GLN A 56 2.37 -4.90 -4.29
N VAL A 57 3.11 -5.99 -4.14
CA VAL A 57 4.32 -6.02 -3.32
C VAL A 57 5.49 -6.42 -4.21
N VAL A 58 6.52 -5.60 -4.21
CA VAL A 58 7.76 -5.91 -4.92
C VAL A 58 8.86 -6.06 -3.89
N VAL A 59 9.51 -7.20 -3.89
CA VAL A 59 10.55 -7.54 -2.92
C VAL A 59 11.85 -7.76 -3.63
N LYS A 60 12.92 -7.18 -3.12
CA LYS A 60 14.25 -7.42 -3.67
C LYS A 60 14.74 -8.79 -3.21
N ALA A 61 14.68 -9.75 -4.11
CA ALA A 61 15.12 -11.12 -3.88
C ALA A 61 15.26 -11.80 -5.24
N ARG A 62 16.17 -12.75 -5.35
CA ARG A 62 16.32 -13.52 -6.58
C ARG A 62 15.11 -14.39 -6.83
N SER A 63 14.58 -14.96 -5.77
CA SER A 63 13.39 -15.78 -5.82
C SER A 63 12.74 -15.78 -4.44
N LEU A 64 11.50 -16.20 -4.39
CA LEU A 64 10.77 -16.34 -3.14
C LEU A 64 10.18 -17.74 -3.09
N SER A 65 10.31 -18.39 -1.95
CA SER A 65 9.64 -19.67 -1.73
C SER A 65 8.14 -19.44 -1.53
N GLN A 66 7.37 -20.52 -1.68
CA GLN A 66 5.94 -20.44 -1.40
C GLN A 66 5.66 -19.98 0.02
N GLN A 67 6.48 -20.45 0.97
CA GLN A 67 6.33 -20.05 2.36
C GLN A 67 6.60 -18.56 2.55
N GLN A 68 7.63 -18.04 1.90
CA GLN A 68 7.94 -16.62 1.97
C GLN A 68 6.82 -15.77 1.36
N VAL A 69 6.30 -16.20 0.22
CA VAL A 69 5.18 -15.50 -0.42
C VAL A 69 3.97 -15.49 0.52
N ALA A 70 3.65 -16.62 1.12
CA ALA A 70 2.53 -16.72 2.04
C ALA A 70 2.71 -15.81 3.26
N GLN A 71 3.92 -15.72 3.81
CA GLN A 71 4.22 -14.84 4.93
C GLN A 71 4.08 -13.36 4.55
N ILE A 72 4.54 -13.00 3.38
CA ILE A 72 4.43 -11.62 2.89
C ILE A 72 2.95 -11.26 2.70
N ILE A 73 2.19 -12.12 2.06
CA ILE A 73 0.77 -11.89 1.84
C ILE A 73 0.03 -11.75 3.18
N ASP A 74 0.31 -12.63 4.13
CA ASP A 74 -0.33 -12.57 5.44
C ASP A 74 -0.02 -11.25 6.14
N THR A 75 1.23 -10.82 6.14
CA THR A 75 1.65 -9.57 6.76
C THR A 75 0.95 -8.38 6.12
N VAL A 76 0.98 -8.30 4.79
CA VAL A 76 0.37 -7.19 4.06
C VAL A 76 -1.14 -7.18 4.25
N SER A 77 -1.78 -8.34 4.20
CA SER A 77 -3.23 -8.44 4.40
C SER A 77 -3.65 -7.95 5.77
N ARG A 78 -2.92 -8.33 6.81
CA ARG A 78 -3.25 -7.91 8.18
C ARG A 78 -3.10 -6.41 8.38
N ILE A 79 -2.09 -5.81 7.79
CA ILE A 79 -1.84 -4.38 7.96
C ILE A 79 -2.80 -3.54 7.12
N THR A 80 -3.02 -3.94 5.87
CA THR A 80 -3.76 -3.10 4.91
C THR A 80 -5.23 -3.41 4.85
N GLY A 81 -5.65 -4.58 5.32
CA GLY A 81 -7.03 -5.03 5.18
C GLY A 81 -7.37 -5.56 3.80
N VAL A 82 -6.41 -5.59 2.88
CA VAL A 82 -6.62 -6.15 1.55
C VAL A 82 -6.68 -7.67 1.64
N ARG A 83 -7.65 -8.27 0.96
CA ARG A 83 -7.80 -9.74 0.97
C ARG A 83 -6.57 -10.39 0.33
N ALA A 84 -6.17 -11.53 0.87
CA ALA A 84 -4.99 -12.25 0.41
C ALA A 84 -5.04 -12.53 -1.10
N THR A 85 -6.22 -12.85 -1.63
CA THR A 85 -6.39 -13.15 -3.05
C THR A 85 -6.21 -11.93 -3.96
N ALA A 86 -6.23 -10.73 -3.39
CA ALA A 86 -6.04 -9.49 -4.13
C ALA A 86 -4.63 -8.90 -3.92
N ILE A 87 -3.73 -9.66 -3.32
CA ILE A 87 -2.34 -9.23 -3.12
C ILE A 87 -1.44 -9.99 -4.09
N THR A 88 -0.68 -9.24 -4.87
CA THR A 88 0.31 -9.81 -5.79
C THR A 88 1.70 -9.55 -5.24
N VAL A 89 2.55 -10.58 -5.22
CA VAL A 89 3.93 -10.47 -4.74
C VAL A 89 4.87 -10.79 -5.89
N MET A 90 5.83 -9.92 -6.13
CA MET A 90 6.85 -10.11 -7.17
C MET A 90 8.23 -10.01 -6.56
N ALA A 91 9.11 -10.89 -7.01
CA ALA A 91 10.53 -10.83 -6.67
C ALA A 91 11.28 -10.09 -7.77
N ARG A 92 12.13 -9.15 -7.39
CA ARG A 92 13.04 -8.45 -8.30
C ARG A 92 14.45 -8.67 -7.78
N GLY A 93 15.24 -9.46 -8.51
CA GLY A 93 16.60 -9.78 -8.10
C GLY A 93 17.60 -9.19 -9.07
N ASP A 94 18.45 -8.34 -8.60
CA ASP A 94 19.58 -7.86 -9.40
C ASP A 94 20.77 -7.61 -8.53
#